data_60537a51a4dcd68b5954d5c326a15a19
#
_entry.id   60537a51a4dcd68b5954d5c326a15a19
#
_cell.length_a   1.000
_cell.length_b   1.000
_cell.length_c   1.000
_cell.angle_alpha   90.00
_cell.angle_beta   90.00
_cell.angle_gamma   90.00
#
_symmetry.space_group_name_H-M   'P 1'
#
loop_
_entity.id
_entity.type
_entity.pdbx_description
1 polymer ?
#
loop_
_entity_poly.entity_id
_entity_poly.type
_entity_poly.pdbx_seq_one_letter_code
_entity_poly.pdbx_strand_id
1 'polypeptide(L)'
;MTLAFASRAALAALLLGLAAHGLAQSLPGETPKTKPFEPSVGQAGKDVIWVPSPDQVVERMLQMAQTTAGDFVVDLGSGDGKIVITAAQRYGARAMGVEFNPDMVALSRDNARKAGVADKVSIVQGDFFKVDFSKATVLTLYLLPDLNIKLRPKILALKPGTRVVSHSFDMQEWAPDELSMLDGKRAYFWVVPATVAGRWTLQLDGSAKQNVDIALEQEYQKLEGYAQVGEALAGLRDARLRGTQIHFAYVDARGTRRAFSGEVKGNRMEGEYRGDQGAQGRWRALKR
;
A
#
# COMPACT_ATOMS: atom_id res chain seq x y z
N MET A 1 77.25 -77.89 47.18
CA MET A 1 77.21 -78.02 48.67
C MET A 1 76.32 -76.89 49.18
N THR A 2 75.34 -77.30 49.95
CA THR A 2 74.58 -76.56 50.99
C THR A 2 73.67 -75.43 50.57
N LEU A 3 72.36 -75.67 50.53
CA LEU A 3 71.34 -75.57 51.64
C LEU A 3 71.28 -74.08 52.15
N ALA A 4 70.20 -73.47 52.37
CA ALA A 4 68.81 -73.81 52.71
C ALA A 4 67.99 -72.54 53.01
N PHE A 5 66.66 -72.79 53.06
CA PHE A 5 65.67 -72.13 53.87
C PHE A 5 65.13 -70.72 53.57
N ALA A 6 63.98 -70.59 53.00
CA ALA A 6 62.68 -70.34 53.55
C ALA A 6 62.55 -69.16 54.55
N SER A 7 61.70 -68.22 54.21
CA SER A 7 60.64 -67.78 55.12
C SER A 7 59.52 -66.98 54.41
N ARG A 8 58.30 -67.38 54.73
CA ARG A 8 57.02 -66.78 54.35
C ARG A 8 56.85 -65.47 55.13
N ALA A 9 56.48 -64.44 54.45
CA ALA A 9 55.69 -63.34 55.05
C ALA A 9 54.64 -62.84 54.06
N ALA A 10 53.41 -63.11 54.42
CA ALA A 10 52.25 -62.57 53.69
C ALA A 10 52.10 -61.05 54.01
N LEU A 11 52.05 -60.21 53.02
CA LEU A 11 51.68 -58.85 53.20
C LEU A 11 50.44 -58.56 52.32
N ALA A 12 49.34 -58.25 52.95
CA ALA A 12 48.09 -57.90 52.36
C ALA A 12 48.23 -56.54 51.68
N ALA A 13 48.12 -56.50 50.35
CA ALA A 13 48.04 -55.25 49.59
C ALA A 13 46.60 -54.77 49.56
N LEU A 14 46.36 -53.67 50.27
CA LEU A 14 45.11 -52.89 50.25
C LEU A 14 45.01 -52.15 48.91
N LEU A 15 44.15 -52.62 48.03
CA LEU A 15 43.82 -51.93 46.79
C LEU A 15 42.88 -50.72 47.08
N LEU A 16 43.44 -49.52 47.21
CA LEU A 16 42.67 -48.26 47.12
C LEU A 16 42.30 -47.98 45.66
N GLY A 17 41.07 -48.29 45.30
CA GLY A 17 40.48 -47.83 44.02
C GLY A 17 40.24 -46.33 44.04
N LEU A 18 41.08 -45.54 43.35
CA LEU A 18 40.75 -44.16 42.99
C LEU A 18 39.69 -44.23 41.92
N ALA A 19 38.42 -43.97 42.31
CA ALA A 19 37.35 -43.63 41.37
C ALA A 19 37.64 -42.22 40.79
N ALA A 20 38.26 -42.19 39.62
CA ALA A 20 38.34 -40.97 38.81
C ALA A 20 36.92 -40.64 38.38
N HIS A 21 36.26 -39.70 39.09
CA HIS A 21 35.06 -39.05 38.59
C HIS A 21 35.49 -38.10 37.46
N GLY A 22 35.39 -38.62 36.24
CA GLY A 22 35.47 -37.79 35.04
C GLY A 22 34.29 -36.80 35.07
N LEU A 23 34.61 -35.53 35.44
CA LEU A 23 33.75 -34.43 35.15
C LEU A 23 33.65 -34.33 33.59
N ALA A 24 32.63 -34.98 33.01
CA ALA A 24 32.24 -34.68 31.67
C ALA A 24 31.79 -33.22 31.64
N GLN A 25 32.71 -32.31 31.24
CA GLN A 25 32.31 -31.00 30.83
C GLN A 25 31.41 -31.17 29.60
N SER A 26 30.10 -31.06 29.83
CA SER A 26 29.15 -30.85 28.74
C SER A 26 29.56 -29.55 28.03
N LEU A 27 30.10 -29.69 26.83
CA LEU A 27 30.24 -28.61 25.88
C LEU A 27 28.91 -27.86 25.82
N PRO A 28 28.89 -26.53 25.75
CA PRO A 28 27.64 -25.79 25.58
C PRO A 28 26.91 -26.39 24.38
N GLY A 29 25.79 -27.01 24.62
CA GLY A 29 25.00 -27.67 23.59
C GLY A 29 24.72 -26.65 22.50
N GLU A 30 25.04 -26.99 21.26
CA GLU A 30 24.50 -26.29 20.12
C GLU A 30 23.00 -26.20 20.32
N THR A 31 22.49 -24.99 20.47
CA THR A 31 21.03 -24.77 20.47
C THR A 31 20.50 -25.41 19.20
N PRO A 32 19.49 -26.29 19.28
CA PRO A 32 18.94 -26.92 18.08
C PRO A 32 18.63 -25.81 17.09
N LYS A 33 19.21 -25.82 15.91
CA LYS A 33 18.85 -24.91 14.82
C LYS A 33 17.39 -25.22 14.52
N THR A 34 16.50 -24.41 15.07
CA THR A 34 15.07 -24.51 14.74
C THR A 34 14.96 -24.37 13.23
N LYS A 35 14.26 -25.34 12.60
CA LYS A 35 14.02 -25.30 11.16
C LYS A 35 13.46 -23.91 10.79
N PRO A 36 14.00 -23.23 9.77
CA PRO A 36 13.47 -21.93 9.37
C PRO A 36 11.96 -22.02 9.13
N PHE A 37 11.23 -21.00 9.56
CA PHE A 37 9.80 -20.91 9.31
C PHE A 37 9.54 -20.86 7.79
N GLU A 38 8.74 -21.78 7.29
CA GLU A 38 8.29 -21.84 5.89
C GLU A 38 6.76 -21.74 5.88
N PRO A 39 6.17 -20.69 5.31
CA PRO A 39 4.73 -20.54 5.25
C PRO A 39 4.10 -21.54 4.28
N SER A 40 2.94 -22.04 4.62
CA SER A 40 2.14 -22.90 3.74
C SER A 40 1.02 -22.08 3.11
N VAL A 41 0.83 -22.22 1.78
CA VAL A 41 -0.28 -21.58 1.08
C VAL A 41 -1.61 -22.04 1.71
N GLY A 42 -2.46 -21.08 2.05
CA GLY A 42 -3.72 -21.34 2.76
C GLY A 42 -3.60 -21.38 4.29
N GLN A 43 -2.40 -21.16 4.86
CA GLN A 43 -2.28 -21.05 6.32
C GLN A 43 -3.13 -19.91 6.87
N ALA A 44 -3.71 -20.13 8.05
CA ALA A 44 -4.54 -19.14 8.71
C ALA A 44 -3.73 -17.89 9.12
N GLY A 45 -4.21 -16.72 8.73
CA GLY A 45 -3.82 -15.44 9.30
C GLY A 45 -4.87 -14.94 10.29
N LYS A 46 -4.78 -13.69 10.72
CA LYS A 46 -5.76 -13.09 11.63
C LYS A 46 -7.14 -12.94 10.99
N ASP A 47 -7.20 -12.36 9.82
CA ASP A 47 -8.44 -12.01 9.11
C ASP A 47 -8.54 -12.67 7.73
N VAL A 48 -7.41 -13.16 7.19
CA VAL A 48 -7.30 -13.80 5.88
C VAL A 48 -6.34 -14.97 5.93
N ILE A 49 -6.52 -15.94 5.03
CA ILE A 49 -5.50 -16.96 4.75
C ILE A 49 -4.36 -16.36 3.96
N TRP A 50 -3.13 -16.82 4.17
CA TRP A 50 -2.00 -16.37 3.39
C TRP A 50 -1.98 -17.05 2.02
N VAL A 51 -1.98 -16.23 0.96
CA VAL A 51 -1.79 -16.66 -0.43
C VAL A 51 -0.85 -15.65 -1.09
N PRO A 52 0.32 -16.06 -1.59
CA PRO A 52 1.24 -15.13 -2.23
C PRO A 52 0.71 -14.67 -3.59
N SER A 53 0.79 -13.37 -3.87
CA SER A 53 0.53 -12.84 -5.21
C SER A 53 1.58 -13.35 -6.20
N PRO A 54 1.19 -13.76 -7.43
CA PRO A 54 2.15 -14.08 -8.50
C PRO A 54 3.01 -12.85 -8.84
N ASP A 55 4.27 -13.08 -9.20
CA ASP A 55 5.23 -11.99 -9.47
C ASP A 55 4.77 -11.06 -10.58
N GLN A 56 4.17 -11.60 -11.64
CA GLN A 56 3.62 -10.82 -12.75
C GLN A 56 2.49 -9.87 -12.28
N VAL A 57 1.64 -10.32 -11.34
CA VAL A 57 0.56 -9.51 -10.78
C VAL A 57 1.13 -8.40 -9.92
N VAL A 58 2.12 -8.72 -9.06
CA VAL A 58 2.82 -7.71 -8.24
C VAL A 58 3.43 -6.63 -9.12
N GLU A 59 4.14 -7.04 -10.18
CA GLU A 59 4.75 -6.11 -11.11
C GLU A 59 3.70 -5.24 -11.81
N ARG A 60 2.60 -5.86 -12.30
CA ARG A 60 1.51 -5.13 -12.94
C ARG A 60 0.86 -4.12 -12.00
N MET A 61 0.60 -4.48 -10.75
CA MET A 61 0.06 -3.55 -9.74
C MET A 61 0.97 -2.34 -9.54
N LEU A 62 2.28 -2.55 -9.37
CA LEU A 62 3.25 -1.46 -9.19
C LEU A 62 3.41 -0.59 -10.45
N GLN A 63 3.27 -1.17 -11.65
CA GLN A 63 3.23 -0.44 -12.93
C GLN A 63 1.95 0.40 -13.05
N MET A 64 0.77 -0.15 -12.76
CA MET A 64 -0.50 0.60 -12.76
C MET A 64 -0.44 1.78 -11.80
N ALA A 65 0.17 1.59 -10.63
CA ALA A 65 0.43 2.66 -9.68
C ALA A 65 1.51 3.64 -10.14
N GLN A 66 2.18 3.41 -11.27
CA GLN A 66 3.30 4.23 -11.74
C GLN A 66 4.33 4.49 -10.63
N THR A 67 4.68 3.42 -9.91
CA THR A 67 5.57 3.49 -8.75
C THR A 67 6.94 4.00 -9.14
N THR A 68 7.51 4.90 -8.34
CA THR A 68 8.83 5.52 -8.53
C THR A 68 9.65 5.52 -7.26
N ALA A 69 10.91 5.92 -7.35
CA ALA A 69 11.79 6.07 -6.19
C ALA A 69 11.35 7.18 -5.20
N GLY A 70 10.48 8.10 -5.64
CA GLY A 70 9.89 9.13 -4.79
C GLY A 70 8.72 8.64 -3.93
N ASP A 71 8.25 7.41 -4.15
CA ASP A 71 7.07 6.89 -3.48
C ASP A 71 7.35 6.26 -2.12
N PHE A 72 6.29 6.25 -1.32
CA PHE A 72 6.19 5.44 -0.12
C PHE A 72 5.06 4.42 -0.31
N VAL A 73 5.45 3.18 -0.61
CA VAL A 73 4.55 2.06 -0.83
C VAL A 73 4.18 1.43 0.50
N VAL A 74 2.89 1.28 0.77
CA VAL A 74 2.42 0.54 1.96
C VAL A 74 1.61 -0.67 1.51
N ASP A 75 1.94 -1.84 2.05
CA ASP A 75 1.24 -3.11 1.78
C ASP A 75 0.53 -3.60 3.03
N LEU A 76 -0.79 -3.71 2.97
CA LEU A 76 -1.62 -4.15 4.10
C LEU A 76 -1.85 -5.66 4.03
N GLY A 77 -1.35 -6.40 5.03
CA GLY A 77 -1.29 -7.85 5.01
C GLY A 77 -0.10 -8.34 4.16
N SER A 78 1.09 -7.80 4.43
CA SER A 78 2.25 -7.95 3.55
C SER A 78 2.83 -9.38 3.46
N GLY A 79 2.40 -10.29 4.34
CA GLY A 79 2.84 -11.67 4.31
C GLY A 79 4.36 -11.81 4.36
N ASP A 80 4.94 -12.47 3.36
CA ASP A 80 6.38 -12.69 3.21
C ASP A 80 7.16 -11.44 2.71
N GLY A 81 6.46 -10.31 2.50
CA GLY A 81 7.03 -9.04 2.09
C GLY A 81 7.24 -8.88 0.60
N LYS A 82 6.74 -9.79 -0.24
CA LYS A 82 6.99 -9.81 -1.69
C LYS A 82 6.74 -8.46 -2.36
N ILE A 83 5.58 -7.82 -2.13
CA ILE A 83 5.21 -6.57 -2.80
C ILE A 83 6.13 -5.42 -2.40
N VAL A 84 6.37 -5.23 -1.11
CA VAL A 84 7.24 -4.14 -0.61
C VAL A 84 8.70 -4.33 -1.00
N ILE A 85 9.19 -5.56 -1.04
CA ILE A 85 10.54 -5.90 -1.52
C ILE A 85 10.65 -5.60 -3.02
N THR A 86 9.67 -6.02 -3.82
CA THR A 86 9.64 -5.73 -5.26
C THR A 86 9.60 -4.22 -5.53
N ALA A 87 8.80 -3.46 -4.78
CA ALA A 87 8.74 -2.01 -4.90
C ALA A 87 10.11 -1.36 -4.62
N ALA A 88 10.82 -1.82 -3.60
CA ALA A 88 12.15 -1.30 -3.27
C ALA A 88 13.21 -1.70 -4.30
N GLN A 89 13.24 -2.98 -4.73
CA GLN A 89 14.25 -3.49 -5.66
C GLN A 89 14.11 -2.92 -7.08
N ARG A 90 12.88 -2.94 -7.62
CA ARG A 90 12.66 -2.59 -9.04
C ARG A 90 12.40 -1.11 -9.28
N TYR A 91 11.83 -0.42 -8.30
CA TYR A 91 11.43 0.98 -8.44
C TYR A 91 12.21 1.93 -7.53
N GLY A 92 13.03 1.40 -6.62
CA GLY A 92 13.80 2.20 -5.67
C GLY A 92 12.95 2.86 -4.58
N ALA A 93 11.67 2.54 -4.50
CA ALA A 93 10.72 3.12 -3.55
C ALA A 93 11.06 2.77 -2.11
N ARG A 94 10.73 3.65 -1.16
CA ARG A 94 10.63 3.27 0.24
C ARG A 94 9.32 2.50 0.44
N ALA A 95 9.35 1.47 1.30
CA ALA A 95 8.16 0.65 1.47
C ALA A 95 7.96 0.21 2.93
N MET A 96 6.71 0.00 3.30
CA MET A 96 6.30 -0.52 4.60
C MET A 96 5.31 -1.67 4.39
N GLY A 97 5.65 -2.85 4.92
CA GLY A 97 4.71 -3.96 5.04
C GLY A 97 4.07 -3.97 6.42
N VAL A 98 2.76 -4.14 6.49
CA VAL A 98 2.01 -4.36 7.73
C VAL A 98 1.57 -5.80 7.78
N GLU A 99 2.05 -6.55 8.77
CA GLU A 99 1.75 -7.98 8.92
C GLU A 99 1.43 -8.30 10.39
N PHE A 100 0.42 -9.13 10.61
CA PHE A 100 -0.01 -9.47 11.96
C PHE A 100 0.77 -10.64 12.57
N ASN A 101 1.08 -11.66 11.76
CA ASN A 101 1.75 -12.88 12.19
C ASN A 101 3.25 -12.62 12.45
N PRO A 102 3.77 -12.85 13.68
CA PRO A 102 5.17 -12.57 14.01
C PRO A 102 6.16 -13.41 13.21
N ASP A 103 5.84 -14.65 12.84
CA ASP A 103 6.73 -15.51 12.05
C ASP A 103 6.83 -15.00 10.61
N MET A 104 5.71 -14.54 10.03
CA MET A 104 5.70 -13.88 8.73
C MET A 104 6.47 -12.55 8.74
N VAL A 105 6.36 -11.78 9.82
CA VAL A 105 7.16 -10.56 10.03
C VAL A 105 8.65 -10.86 10.05
N ALA A 106 9.06 -11.91 10.78
CA ALA A 106 10.46 -12.33 10.85
C ALA A 106 10.95 -12.78 9.46
N LEU A 107 10.18 -13.61 8.76
CA LEU A 107 10.46 -14.07 7.41
C LEU A 107 10.57 -12.90 6.42
N SER A 108 9.62 -11.98 6.44
CA SER A 108 9.60 -10.82 5.54
C SER A 108 10.83 -9.91 5.74
N ARG A 109 11.25 -9.69 6.99
CA ARG A 109 12.48 -8.97 7.32
C ARG A 109 13.72 -9.70 6.82
N ASP A 110 13.76 -11.01 6.94
CA ASP A 110 14.86 -11.83 6.41
C ASP A 110 14.91 -11.76 4.88
N ASN A 111 13.76 -11.88 4.22
CA ASN A 111 13.65 -11.72 2.78
C ASN A 111 14.14 -10.35 2.31
N ALA A 112 13.79 -9.26 3.00
CA ALA A 112 14.26 -7.92 2.68
C ALA A 112 15.78 -7.78 2.82
N ARG A 113 16.39 -8.42 3.85
CA ARG A 113 17.86 -8.48 4.00
C ARG A 113 18.51 -9.26 2.86
N LYS A 114 18.00 -10.46 2.55
CA LYS A 114 18.50 -11.29 1.45
C LYS A 114 18.39 -10.59 0.08
N ALA A 115 17.35 -9.79 -0.10
CA ALA A 115 17.11 -9.00 -1.29
C ALA A 115 17.97 -7.71 -1.37
N GLY A 116 18.72 -7.38 -0.31
CA GLY A 116 19.59 -6.19 -0.26
C GLY A 116 18.83 -4.86 -0.17
N VAL A 117 17.59 -4.85 0.35
CA VAL A 117 16.72 -3.65 0.44
C VAL A 117 16.24 -3.34 1.85
N ALA A 118 16.88 -3.90 2.87
CA ALA A 118 16.48 -3.70 4.26
C ALA A 118 16.56 -2.23 4.74
N ASP A 119 17.32 -1.40 4.04
CA ASP A 119 17.41 0.04 4.27
C ASP A 119 16.19 0.82 3.75
N LYS A 120 15.46 0.26 2.79
CA LYS A 120 14.28 0.85 2.17
C LYS A 120 12.96 0.22 2.60
N VAL A 121 13.00 -1.01 3.13
CA VAL A 121 11.82 -1.78 3.52
C VAL A 121 11.72 -1.89 5.02
N SER A 122 10.60 -1.43 5.58
CA SER A 122 10.25 -1.63 6.98
C SER A 122 9.07 -2.59 7.10
N ILE A 123 9.14 -3.55 8.03
CA ILE A 123 8.02 -4.46 8.31
C ILE A 123 7.53 -4.19 9.74
N VAL A 124 6.28 -3.77 9.84
CA VAL A 124 5.59 -3.46 11.09
C VAL A 124 4.69 -4.64 11.46
N GLN A 125 4.91 -5.20 12.65
CA GLN A 125 3.97 -6.16 13.21
C GLN A 125 2.75 -5.40 13.73
N GLY A 126 1.57 -5.69 13.19
CA GLY A 126 0.37 -5.01 13.65
C GLY A 126 -0.89 -5.35 12.87
N ASP A 127 -1.99 -4.88 13.41
CA ASP A 127 -3.29 -4.94 12.79
C ASP A 127 -3.42 -3.76 11.80
N PHE A 128 -3.60 -4.04 10.50
CA PHE A 128 -3.70 -3.03 9.46
C PHE A 128 -4.90 -2.08 9.65
N PHE A 129 -5.92 -2.47 10.43
CA PHE A 129 -6.99 -1.55 10.81
C PHE A 129 -6.53 -0.48 11.81
N LYS A 130 -5.46 -0.74 12.57
CA LYS A 130 -4.96 0.12 13.65
C LYS A 130 -3.69 0.88 13.27
N VAL A 131 -2.85 0.31 12.40
CA VAL A 131 -1.60 0.93 11.96
C VAL A 131 -1.89 2.20 11.16
N ASP A 132 -1.07 3.23 11.39
CA ASP A 132 -1.12 4.46 10.59
C ASP A 132 -0.38 4.27 9.25
N PHE A 133 -1.12 4.39 8.16
CA PHE A 133 -0.61 4.39 6.79
C PHE A 133 -0.92 5.70 6.04
N SER A 134 -1.23 6.77 6.75
CA SER A 134 -1.63 8.07 6.18
C SER A 134 -0.57 8.71 5.27
N LYS A 135 0.70 8.29 5.40
CA LYS A 135 1.83 8.77 4.58
C LYS A 135 1.99 8.00 3.26
N ALA A 136 1.19 6.96 3.01
CA ALA A 136 1.27 6.19 1.78
C ALA A 136 1.05 7.09 0.55
N THR A 137 1.89 6.95 -0.47
CA THR A 137 1.66 7.50 -1.81
C THR A 137 1.16 6.42 -2.77
N VAL A 138 1.49 5.16 -2.45
CA VAL A 138 0.95 3.95 -3.08
C VAL A 138 0.52 3.00 -1.98
N LEU A 139 -0.71 2.50 -2.06
CA LEU A 139 -1.26 1.48 -1.16
C LEU A 139 -1.53 0.21 -1.95
N THR A 140 -1.06 -0.92 -1.45
CA THR A 140 -1.27 -2.23 -2.08
C THR A 140 -2.09 -3.14 -1.17
N LEU A 141 -2.98 -3.92 -1.77
CA LEU A 141 -3.93 -4.79 -1.09
C LEU A 141 -4.01 -6.16 -1.78
N TYR A 142 -4.04 -7.21 -0.99
CA TYR A 142 -4.57 -8.51 -1.40
C TYR A 142 -5.40 -9.09 -0.25
N LEU A 143 -6.53 -8.47 -0.03
CA LEU A 143 -7.43 -8.76 1.09
C LEU A 143 -8.81 -9.18 0.55
N LEU A 144 -9.59 -9.88 1.39
CA LEU A 144 -10.96 -10.26 1.06
C LEU A 144 -11.86 -9.02 0.82
N PRO A 145 -12.95 -9.15 0.03
CA PRO A 145 -13.84 -8.03 -0.29
C PRO A 145 -14.32 -7.25 0.94
N ASP A 146 -14.78 -7.96 1.96
CA ASP A 146 -15.31 -7.32 3.19
C ASP A 146 -14.25 -6.49 3.93
N LEU A 147 -12.98 -6.88 3.84
CA LEU A 147 -11.87 -6.14 4.45
C LEU A 147 -11.56 -4.88 3.64
N ASN A 148 -11.59 -4.97 2.31
CA ASN A 148 -11.46 -3.80 1.44
C ASN A 148 -12.55 -2.76 1.74
N ILE A 149 -13.80 -3.21 1.90
CA ILE A 149 -14.93 -2.33 2.23
C ILE A 149 -14.76 -1.69 3.61
N LYS A 150 -14.31 -2.46 4.61
CA LYS A 150 -14.03 -1.91 5.96
C LYS A 150 -12.88 -0.89 5.95
N LEU A 151 -11.87 -1.08 5.08
CA LEU A 151 -10.73 -0.17 4.93
C LEU A 151 -11.06 1.05 4.07
N ARG A 152 -12.03 0.96 3.17
CA ARG A 152 -12.39 2.00 2.19
C ARG A 152 -12.53 3.40 2.80
N PRO A 153 -13.24 3.63 3.93
CA PRO A 153 -13.31 4.96 4.54
C PRO A 153 -11.95 5.51 4.95
N LYS A 154 -11.07 4.65 5.49
CA LYS A 154 -9.70 5.04 5.90
C LYS A 154 -8.81 5.31 4.67
N ILE A 155 -9.02 4.56 3.59
CA ILE A 155 -8.32 4.76 2.32
C ILE A 155 -8.75 6.07 1.65
N LEU A 156 -10.05 6.36 1.64
CA LEU A 156 -10.59 7.63 1.10
C LEU A 156 -10.16 8.87 1.89
N ALA A 157 -9.75 8.70 3.14
CA ALA A 157 -9.18 9.76 3.98
C ALA A 157 -7.69 10.02 3.71
N LEU A 158 -7.02 9.21 2.88
CA LEU A 158 -5.65 9.45 2.46
C LEU A 158 -5.56 10.74 1.62
N LYS A 159 -4.34 11.23 1.46
CA LYS A 159 -4.09 12.40 0.63
C LYS A 159 -4.63 12.19 -0.79
N PRO A 160 -5.43 13.12 -1.32
CA PRO A 160 -5.86 13.05 -2.72
C PRO A 160 -4.67 12.87 -3.68
N GLY A 161 -4.82 11.94 -4.63
CA GLY A 161 -3.74 11.52 -5.51
C GLY A 161 -2.98 10.29 -5.03
N THR A 162 -3.23 9.78 -3.79
CA THR A 162 -2.71 8.46 -3.37
C THR A 162 -3.25 7.40 -4.30
N ARG A 163 -2.36 6.55 -4.79
CA ARG A 163 -2.68 5.47 -5.74
C ARG A 163 -2.89 4.18 -4.97
N VAL A 164 -3.99 3.49 -5.25
CA VAL A 164 -4.39 2.26 -4.58
C VAL A 164 -4.47 1.15 -5.61
N VAL A 165 -3.84 0.03 -5.35
CA VAL A 165 -3.92 -1.17 -6.20
C VAL A 165 -4.34 -2.37 -5.37
N SER A 166 -5.21 -3.20 -5.93
CA SER A 166 -5.72 -4.40 -5.26
C SER A 166 -5.66 -5.60 -6.18
N HIS A 167 -5.10 -6.70 -5.69
CA HIS A 167 -5.12 -7.99 -6.36
C HIS A 167 -6.48 -8.69 -6.11
N SER A 168 -7.10 -9.15 -7.17
CA SER A 168 -8.32 -9.97 -7.24
C SER A 168 -9.62 -9.30 -6.77
N PHE A 169 -9.61 -8.41 -5.79
CA PHE A 169 -10.82 -7.90 -5.14
C PHE A 169 -10.93 -6.38 -5.26
N ASP A 170 -12.14 -5.93 -5.57
CA ASP A 170 -12.46 -4.53 -5.78
C ASP A 170 -12.93 -3.82 -4.48
N MET A 171 -13.49 -2.62 -4.64
CA MET A 171 -14.04 -1.78 -3.58
C MET A 171 -15.56 -1.55 -3.76
N GLN A 172 -16.21 -2.45 -4.50
CA GLN A 172 -17.65 -2.43 -4.83
C GLN A 172 -18.09 -1.08 -5.44
N GLU A 173 -18.92 -0.28 -4.73
CA GLU A 173 -19.47 0.97 -5.25
C GLU A 173 -18.38 1.99 -5.67
N TRP A 174 -17.19 1.92 -5.07
CA TRP A 174 -16.08 2.71 -5.56
C TRP A 174 -15.46 2.04 -6.79
N ALA A 175 -15.99 2.35 -7.96
CA ALA A 175 -15.52 1.80 -9.23
C ALA A 175 -14.03 2.10 -9.45
N PRO A 176 -13.23 1.16 -9.98
CA PRO A 176 -11.82 1.41 -10.27
C PRO A 176 -11.63 2.40 -11.42
N ASP A 177 -10.54 3.15 -11.37
CA ASP A 177 -10.08 3.99 -12.47
C ASP A 177 -9.48 3.15 -13.61
N GLU A 178 -8.93 1.97 -13.28
CA GLU A 178 -8.38 1.01 -14.24
C GLU A 178 -8.52 -0.42 -13.72
N LEU A 179 -8.80 -1.36 -14.64
CA LEU A 179 -8.79 -2.80 -14.40
C LEU A 179 -7.82 -3.46 -15.38
N SER A 180 -6.93 -4.28 -14.87
CA SER A 180 -6.03 -5.12 -15.66
C SER A 180 -6.33 -6.60 -15.43
N MET A 181 -6.35 -7.38 -16.51
CA MET A 181 -6.46 -8.85 -16.47
C MET A 181 -5.12 -9.44 -16.90
N LEU A 182 -4.56 -10.34 -16.09
CA LEU A 182 -3.30 -11.01 -16.37
C LEU A 182 -3.41 -12.50 -15.98
N ASP A 183 -3.40 -13.39 -16.95
CA ASP A 183 -3.54 -14.85 -16.74
C ASP A 183 -4.72 -15.22 -15.84
N GLY A 184 -5.88 -14.60 -16.08
CA GLY A 184 -7.10 -14.80 -15.29
C GLY A 184 -7.10 -14.13 -13.91
N LYS A 185 -6.02 -13.44 -13.53
CA LYS A 185 -5.94 -12.64 -12.30
C LYS A 185 -6.32 -11.19 -12.57
N ARG A 186 -7.00 -10.57 -11.62
CA ARG A 186 -7.42 -9.17 -11.70
C ARG A 186 -6.50 -8.28 -10.87
N ALA A 187 -6.14 -7.13 -11.42
CA ALA A 187 -5.52 -6.04 -10.68
C ALA A 187 -6.38 -4.79 -10.89
N TYR A 188 -6.86 -4.23 -9.80
CA TYR A 188 -7.69 -3.03 -9.77
C TYR A 188 -6.85 -1.84 -9.34
N PHE A 189 -7.17 -0.68 -9.88
CA PHE A 189 -6.46 0.55 -9.57
C PHE A 189 -7.42 1.71 -9.32
N TRP A 190 -7.15 2.50 -8.31
CA TRP A 190 -7.87 3.74 -7.96
C TRP A 190 -6.88 4.85 -7.64
N VAL A 191 -7.32 6.08 -7.84
CA VAL A 191 -6.65 7.27 -7.32
C VAL A 191 -7.58 7.94 -6.32
N VAL A 192 -7.14 8.10 -5.08
CA VAL A 192 -7.94 8.74 -4.04
C VAL A 192 -8.35 10.13 -4.49
N PRO A 193 -9.67 10.41 -4.63
CA PRO A 193 -10.15 11.68 -5.15
C PRO A 193 -10.07 12.80 -4.12
N ALA A 194 -9.89 14.03 -4.58
CA ALA A 194 -10.11 15.20 -3.75
C ALA A 194 -11.60 15.36 -3.41
N THR A 195 -11.93 16.05 -2.32
CA THR A 195 -13.30 16.35 -1.94
C THR A 195 -13.72 17.69 -2.53
N VAL A 196 -14.60 17.65 -3.53
CA VAL A 196 -15.07 18.83 -4.27
C VAL A 196 -16.56 19.11 -4.13
N ALA A 197 -17.33 18.23 -3.49
CA ALA A 197 -18.77 18.45 -3.27
C ALA A 197 -19.04 19.79 -2.59
N GLY A 198 -20.08 20.47 -3.02
CA GLY A 198 -20.53 21.75 -2.48
C GLY A 198 -20.57 22.88 -3.50
N ARG A 199 -20.65 24.11 -3.02
CA ARG A 199 -20.77 25.31 -3.86
C ARG A 199 -19.42 26.01 -4.02
N TRP A 200 -19.17 26.50 -5.23
CA TRP A 200 -17.93 27.17 -5.63
C TRP A 200 -18.23 28.44 -6.41
N THR A 201 -17.45 29.49 -6.21
CA THR A 201 -17.44 30.65 -7.10
C THR A 201 -16.24 30.56 -8.00
N LEU A 202 -16.50 30.34 -9.29
CA LEU A 202 -15.51 30.24 -10.34
C LEU A 202 -15.34 31.61 -10.99
N GLN A 203 -14.09 32.04 -11.12
CA GLN A 203 -13.69 33.29 -11.80
C GLN A 203 -12.92 32.95 -13.05
N LEU A 204 -13.34 33.53 -14.17
CA LEU A 204 -12.64 33.42 -15.45
C LEU A 204 -11.80 34.64 -15.65
N ASP A 205 -10.54 34.45 -16.05
CA ASP A 205 -9.63 35.47 -16.52
C ASP A 205 -9.63 35.49 -18.07
N GLY A 206 -9.19 36.59 -18.68
CA GLY A 206 -9.06 36.72 -20.16
C GLY A 206 -10.30 37.34 -20.80
N SER A 207 -10.62 36.93 -22.03
CA SER A 207 -11.67 37.54 -22.87
C SER A 207 -13.10 37.37 -22.31
N ALA A 208 -13.32 36.43 -21.40
CA ALA A 208 -14.63 36.14 -20.81
C ALA A 208 -14.64 36.46 -19.30
N LYS A 209 -14.04 37.56 -18.86
CA LYS A 209 -14.01 37.92 -17.43
C LYS A 209 -15.40 37.87 -16.80
N GLN A 210 -15.67 36.84 -16.04
CA GLN A 210 -16.98 36.52 -15.49
C GLN A 210 -16.85 35.68 -14.22
N ASN A 211 -17.80 35.87 -13.29
CA ASN A 211 -18.00 34.94 -12.16
C ASN A 211 -19.12 33.98 -12.51
N VAL A 212 -18.91 32.71 -12.21
CA VAL A 212 -19.87 31.63 -12.40
C VAL A 212 -19.98 30.83 -11.10
N ASP A 213 -21.18 30.66 -10.59
CA ASP A 213 -21.41 29.81 -9.44
C ASP A 213 -21.57 28.37 -9.90
N ILE A 214 -20.85 27.44 -9.25
CA ILE A 214 -20.90 26.02 -9.56
C ILE A 214 -21.34 25.27 -8.31
N ALA A 215 -22.30 24.36 -8.47
CA ALA A 215 -22.63 23.36 -7.47
C ALA A 215 -22.16 21.99 -7.96
N LEU A 216 -21.41 21.28 -7.12
CA LEU A 216 -20.89 19.96 -7.38
C LEU A 216 -21.47 18.96 -6.41
N GLU A 217 -21.97 17.85 -6.93
CA GLU A 217 -22.29 16.62 -6.23
C GLU A 217 -21.20 15.61 -6.56
N GLN A 218 -20.82 14.80 -5.57
CA GLN A 218 -19.69 13.88 -5.71
C GLN A 218 -20.02 12.54 -5.10
N GLU A 219 -19.84 11.49 -5.88
CA GLU A 219 -19.79 10.10 -5.42
C GLU A 219 -18.44 9.50 -5.83
N TYR A 220 -17.49 9.40 -4.88
CA TYR A 220 -16.10 9.03 -5.13
C TYR A 220 -15.43 9.94 -6.18
N GLN A 221 -15.05 9.41 -7.37
CA GLN A 221 -14.48 10.18 -8.47
C GLN A 221 -15.51 10.68 -9.48
N LYS A 222 -16.79 10.28 -9.34
CA LYS A 222 -17.87 10.73 -10.20
C LYS A 222 -18.36 12.10 -9.73
N LEU A 223 -18.60 12.98 -10.69
CA LEU A 223 -19.07 14.33 -10.45
C LEU A 223 -20.32 14.59 -11.26
N GLU A 224 -21.29 15.22 -10.62
CA GLU A 224 -22.45 15.82 -11.25
C GLU A 224 -22.64 17.24 -10.73
N GLY A 225 -23.50 18.02 -11.39
CA GLY A 225 -23.79 19.37 -10.90
C GLY A 225 -24.20 20.33 -12.00
N TYR A 226 -24.17 21.61 -11.65
CA TYR A 226 -24.54 22.68 -12.56
C TYR A 226 -23.70 23.94 -12.36
N ALA A 227 -23.63 24.75 -13.42
CA ALA A 227 -23.07 26.09 -13.42
C ALA A 227 -24.23 27.10 -13.54
N GLN A 228 -24.26 28.12 -12.70
CA GLN A 228 -25.17 29.25 -12.81
C GLN A 228 -24.46 30.37 -13.57
N VAL A 229 -24.91 30.64 -14.80
CA VAL A 229 -24.35 31.65 -15.70
C VAL A 229 -25.39 32.77 -15.87
N GLY A 230 -25.24 33.85 -15.10
CA GLY A 230 -26.31 34.85 -14.95
C GLY A 230 -27.52 34.24 -14.25
N GLU A 231 -28.69 34.34 -14.84
CA GLU A 231 -29.92 33.72 -14.33
C GLU A 231 -30.15 32.28 -14.79
N ALA A 232 -29.38 31.80 -15.77
CA ALA A 232 -29.53 30.47 -16.37
C ALA A 232 -28.71 29.40 -15.62
N LEU A 233 -29.32 28.21 -15.47
CA LEU A 233 -28.64 27.02 -15.00
C LEU A 233 -28.21 26.16 -16.20
N ALA A 234 -26.94 25.78 -16.22
CA ALA A 234 -26.35 24.89 -17.20
C ALA A 234 -25.82 23.61 -16.50
N GLY A 235 -26.35 22.46 -16.82
CA GLY A 235 -25.87 21.19 -16.32
C GLY A 235 -24.39 20.96 -16.73
N LEU A 236 -23.61 20.43 -15.80
CA LEU A 236 -22.22 20.07 -16.10
C LEU A 236 -22.17 18.86 -17.04
N ARG A 237 -21.20 18.87 -17.93
CA ARG A 237 -20.92 17.80 -18.90
C ARG A 237 -19.50 17.34 -18.75
N ASP A 238 -19.24 16.08 -19.09
CA ASP A 238 -17.88 15.49 -19.04
C ASP A 238 -17.17 15.69 -17.70
N ALA A 239 -17.96 15.83 -16.62
CA ALA A 239 -17.42 16.08 -15.27
C ALA A 239 -16.75 14.83 -14.73
N ARG A 240 -15.47 14.97 -14.37
CA ARG A 240 -14.65 13.88 -13.84
C ARG A 240 -13.59 14.39 -12.89
N LEU A 241 -13.22 13.55 -11.94
CA LEU A 241 -12.19 13.80 -10.96
C LEU A 241 -11.26 12.58 -10.87
N ARG A 242 -9.95 12.80 -10.99
CA ARG A 242 -8.95 11.76 -10.77
C ARG A 242 -7.87 12.32 -9.84
N GLY A 243 -7.88 11.85 -8.60
CA GLY A 243 -7.02 12.45 -7.58
C GLY A 243 -7.36 13.92 -7.39
N THR A 244 -6.41 14.80 -7.66
CA THR A 244 -6.58 16.26 -7.63
C THR A 244 -6.95 16.86 -8.98
N GLN A 245 -6.93 16.06 -10.06
CA GLN A 245 -7.22 16.57 -11.41
C GLN A 245 -8.72 16.59 -11.67
N ILE A 246 -9.26 17.78 -11.95
CA ILE A 246 -10.69 18.01 -12.25
C ILE A 246 -10.87 18.43 -13.69
N HIS A 247 -11.92 17.90 -14.31
CA HIS A 247 -12.37 18.32 -15.63
C HIS A 247 -13.91 18.41 -15.63
N PHE A 248 -14.44 19.44 -16.26
CA PHE A 248 -15.88 19.60 -16.51
C PHE A 248 -16.12 20.57 -17.66
N ALA A 249 -17.30 20.55 -18.22
CA ALA A 249 -17.74 21.54 -19.21
C ALA A 249 -19.18 21.96 -18.91
N TYR A 250 -19.59 23.10 -19.43
CA TYR A 250 -20.99 23.49 -19.53
C TYR A 250 -21.26 24.19 -20.87
N VAL A 251 -22.54 24.25 -21.25
CA VAL A 251 -23.02 25.04 -22.41
C VAL A 251 -24.00 26.09 -21.86
N ASP A 252 -23.68 27.37 -22.08
CA ASP A 252 -24.53 28.46 -21.60
C ASP A 252 -25.81 28.65 -22.47
N ALA A 253 -26.72 29.52 -22.04
CA ALA A 253 -27.97 29.79 -22.73
C ALA A 253 -27.82 30.26 -24.17
N ARG A 254 -26.62 30.74 -24.58
CA ARG A 254 -26.31 31.16 -25.96
C ARG A 254 -25.75 29.99 -26.79
N GLY A 255 -25.68 28.78 -26.24
CA GLY A 255 -25.09 27.64 -26.92
C GLY A 255 -23.56 27.61 -26.86
N THR A 256 -22.90 28.52 -26.15
CA THR A 256 -21.43 28.57 -26.04
C THR A 256 -20.94 27.51 -25.05
N ARG A 257 -20.13 26.57 -25.54
CA ARG A 257 -19.48 25.56 -24.70
C ARG A 257 -18.21 26.12 -24.08
N ARG A 258 -18.00 25.88 -22.79
CA ARG A 258 -16.74 26.09 -22.10
C ARG A 258 -16.32 24.81 -21.37
N ALA A 259 -15.08 24.39 -21.62
CA ALA A 259 -14.47 23.21 -20.99
C ALA A 259 -13.31 23.63 -20.08
N PHE A 260 -13.27 23.08 -18.90
CA PHE A 260 -12.36 23.42 -17.82
C PHE A 260 -11.50 22.23 -17.48
N SER A 261 -10.22 22.44 -17.30
CA SER A 261 -9.27 21.46 -16.76
C SER A 261 -8.44 22.15 -15.70
N GLY A 262 -8.21 21.47 -14.57
CA GLY A 262 -7.45 22.09 -13.49
C GLY A 262 -7.15 21.14 -12.35
N GLU A 263 -6.63 21.71 -11.27
CA GLU A 263 -6.20 21.02 -10.08
C GLU A 263 -6.95 21.53 -8.84
N VAL A 264 -7.30 20.60 -7.98
CA VAL A 264 -7.94 20.85 -6.68
C VAL A 264 -6.88 20.93 -5.58
N LYS A 265 -6.90 22.00 -4.81
CA LYS A 265 -6.01 22.24 -3.64
C LYS A 265 -6.84 22.66 -2.43
N GLY A 266 -7.42 21.68 -1.73
CA GLY A 266 -8.34 21.95 -0.62
C GLY A 266 -9.58 22.72 -1.06
N ASN A 267 -9.78 23.91 -0.53
CA ASN A 267 -10.92 24.80 -0.84
C ASN A 267 -10.69 25.69 -2.07
N ARG A 268 -9.70 25.40 -2.88
CA ARG A 268 -9.37 26.14 -4.10
C ARG A 268 -9.23 25.15 -5.27
N MET A 269 -9.69 25.58 -6.44
CA MET A 269 -9.41 24.94 -7.72
C MET A 269 -8.87 25.99 -8.68
N GLU A 270 -7.98 25.59 -9.58
CA GLU A 270 -7.40 26.48 -10.60
C GLU A 270 -6.95 25.69 -11.83
N GLY A 271 -6.95 26.35 -12.98
CA GLY A 271 -6.54 25.72 -14.22
C GLY A 271 -6.77 26.59 -15.45
N GLU A 272 -6.99 25.92 -16.57
CA GLU A 272 -7.24 26.55 -17.87
C GLU A 272 -8.63 26.18 -18.37
N TYR A 273 -9.25 27.11 -19.13
CA TYR A 273 -10.49 26.84 -19.86
C TYR A 273 -10.30 27.12 -21.36
N ARG A 274 -11.09 26.38 -22.12
CA ARG A 274 -11.26 26.57 -23.56
C ARG A 274 -12.75 26.66 -23.86
N GLY A 275 -13.10 27.62 -24.69
CA GLY A 275 -14.47 27.82 -25.17
C GLY A 275 -14.53 27.84 -26.69
N ASP A 276 -15.76 27.90 -27.20
CA ASP A 276 -16.01 28.09 -28.62
C ASP A 276 -15.44 29.41 -29.10
N GLN A 277 -15.24 29.54 -30.41
CA GLN A 277 -14.73 30.74 -31.08
C GLN A 277 -13.35 31.20 -30.58
N GLY A 278 -12.53 30.25 -30.07
CA GLY A 278 -11.17 30.54 -29.62
C GLY A 278 -11.08 31.20 -28.25
N ALA A 279 -12.15 31.25 -27.48
CA ALA A 279 -12.11 31.73 -26.09
C ALA A 279 -11.24 30.80 -25.24
N GLN A 280 -10.26 31.38 -24.57
CA GLN A 280 -9.37 30.64 -23.67
C GLN A 280 -8.83 31.54 -22.57
N GLY A 281 -8.42 30.94 -21.47
CA GLY A 281 -7.82 31.68 -20.37
C GLY A 281 -7.61 30.79 -19.16
N ARG A 282 -7.26 31.42 -18.06
CA ARG A 282 -7.15 30.73 -16.75
C ARG A 282 -8.45 30.91 -15.97
N TRP A 283 -8.68 29.98 -15.10
CA TRP A 283 -9.78 30.03 -14.14
C TRP A 283 -9.30 29.67 -12.74
N ARG A 284 -9.99 30.16 -11.75
CA ARG A 284 -9.86 29.77 -10.37
C ARG A 284 -11.24 29.69 -9.72
N ALA A 285 -11.40 28.80 -8.76
CA ALA A 285 -12.61 28.70 -7.98
C ALA A 285 -12.29 28.61 -6.49
N LEU A 286 -13.14 29.23 -5.69
CA LEU A 286 -13.08 29.15 -4.23
C LEU A 286 -14.36 28.53 -3.72
N LYS A 287 -14.21 27.60 -2.78
CA LYS A 287 -15.33 26.95 -2.10
C LYS A 287 -16.01 27.97 -1.17
N ARG A 288 -17.34 27.95 -1.18
CA ARG A 288 -18.17 28.76 -0.29
C ARG A 288 -18.39 28.13 1.07
#